data_71137df1343729ab228e304fc741bf87
#
_entry.id   71137df1343729ab228e304fc741bf87
#
_cell.length_a   1.000
_cell.length_b   1.000
_cell.length_c   1.000
_cell.angle_alpha   90.00
_cell.angle_beta   90.00
_cell.angle_gamma   90.00
#
_symmetry.space_group_name_H-M   'P 1'
#
loop_
_entity.id
_entity.type
_entity.pdbx_description
1 polymer ?
#
loop_
_entity_poly.entity_id
_entity_poly.type
_entity_poly.pdbx_seq_one_letter_code
_entity_poly.pdbx_strand_id
1 'polypeptide(L)'
;LNIPLSKLLDDDSKVYLDQDQYDLVLFSNDNFYADQAWILCNRLGYKNIKVLDGGINQWFLTIINPPVPTENMAAVDFEKYTFRKAASMHFGVAYPEQIKVDKPVVVKKAAPKKVITIEKKKKAPVEGGC
;
A
#
# COMPACT_ATOMS: atom_id res chain seq x y z
N LEU A 1 -17.32 -4.64 -16.88
CA LEU A 1 -18.53 -5.09 -17.58
C LEU A 1 -19.61 -5.41 -16.55
N ASN A 2 -20.84 -4.98 -16.75
CA ASN A 2 -21.99 -5.32 -15.90
C ASN A 2 -22.91 -6.28 -16.66
N ILE A 3 -23.06 -7.50 -16.13
CA ILE A 3 -23.95 -8.53 -16.67
C ILE A 3 -24.95 -8.90 -15.57
N PRO A 4 -26.24 -8.54 -15.70
CA PRO A 4 -27.26 -9.00 -14.77
C PRO A 4 -27.33 -10.53 -14.74
N LEU A 5 -27.51 -11.13 -13.56
CA LEU A 5 -27.54 -12.59 -13.39
C LEU A 5 -28.59 -13.26 -14.33
N SER A 6 -29.74 -12.61 -14.56
CA SER A 6 -30.77 -13.07 -15.47
C SER A 6 -30.33 -13.15 -16.94
N LYS A 7 -29.28 -12.42 -17.32
CA LYS A 7 -28.70 -12.40 -18.66
C LYS A 7 -27.39 -13.17 -18.79
N LEU A 8 -26.97 -13.84 -17.71
CA LEU A 8 -25.70 -14.55 -17.67
C LEU A 8 -25.59 -15.65 -18.74
N LEU A 9 -26.73 -16.26 -19.09
CA LEU A 9 -26.81 -17.37 -20.06
C LEU A 9 -27.10 -16.92 -21.48
N ASP A 10 -27.30 -15.63 -21.71
CA ASP A 10 -27.52 -15.10 -23.06
C ASP A 10 -26.25 -15.25 -23.92
N ASP A 11 -26.42 -15.39 -25.23
CA ASP A 11 -25.27 -15.60 -26.14
C ASP A 11 -24.28 -14.44 -26.11
N ASP A 12 -24.76 -13.21 -25.93
CA ASP A 12 -23.91 -12.03 -25.79
C ASP A 12 -23.00 -12.10 -24.55
N SER A 13 -23.46 -12.74 -23.46
CA SER A 13 -22.71 -12.91 -22.23
C SER A 13 -21.69 -14.03 -22.32
N LYS A 14 -21.99 -15.09 -23.07
CA LYS A 14 -21.10 -16.24 -23.26
C LYS A 14 -19.77 -15.86 -23.89
N VAL A 15 -19.76 -14.88 -24.79
CA VAL A 15 -18.53 -14.39 -25.44
C VAL A 15 -17.48 -13.95 -24.43
N TYR A 16 -17.90 -13.44 -23.27
CA TYR A 16 -17.01 -13.01 -22.21
C TYR A 16 -16.67 -14.10 -21.19
N LEU A 17 -17.54 -15.08 -21.05
CA LEU A 17 -17.45 -16.12 -20.02
C LEU A 17 -16.77 -17.38 -20.52
N ASP A 18 -17.05 -17.79 -21.76
CA ASP A 18 -16.51 -18.98 -22.40
C ASP A 18 -15.22 -18.66 -23.15
N GLN A 19 -14.15 -18.46 -22.37
CA GLN A 19 -12.82 -18.13 -22.92
C GLN A 19 -11.71 -18.63 -21.98
N ASP A 20 -10.51 -18.84 -22.54
CA ASP A 20 -9.33 -19.35 -21.84
C ASP A 20 -8.15 -18.36 -21.79
N GLN A 21 -8.33 -17.14 -22.31
CA GLN A 21 -7.23 -16.19 -22.51
C GLN A 21 -6.85 -15.43 -21.25
N TYR A 22 -7.77 -15.28 -20.31
CA TYR A 22 -7.59 -14.50 -19.08
C TYR A 22 -8.41 -15.04 -17.91
N ASP A 23 -8.00 -14.71 -16.71
CA ASP A 23 -8.76 -14.98 -15.48
C ASP A 23 -9.92 -13.99 -15.37
N LEU A 24 -11.13 -14.51 -15.19
CA LEU A 24 -12.31 -13.71 -14.90
C LEU A 24 -12.54 -13.61 -13.39
N VAL A 25 -12.80 -12.41 -12.91
CA VAL A 25 -13.21 -12.18 -11.53
C VAL A 25 -14.65 -11.68 -11.50
N LEU A 26 -15.55 -12.52 -11.02
CA LEU A 26 -16.95 -12.17 -10.79
C LEU A 26 -17.07 -11.43 -9.44
N PHE A 27 -17.85 -10.37 -9.41
CA PHE A 27 -18.15 -9.66 -8.19
C PHE A 27 -19.57 -9.09 -8.19
N SER A 28 -20.11 -8.91 -7.01
CA SER A 28 -21.36 -8.19 -6.72
C SER A 28 -21.13 -7.26 -5.51
N ASN A 29 -22.16 -6.70 -4.94
CA ASN A 29 -22.01 -5.91 -3.70
C ASN A 29 -21.47 -6.75 -2.53
N ASP A 30 -21.92 -8.01 -2.47
CA ASP A 30 -21.48 -9.07 -1.55
C ASP A 30 -21.19 -10.34 -2.36
N ASN A 31 -21.15 -11.51 -1.72
CA ASN A 31 -20.93 -12.79 -2.43
C ASN A 31 -22.17 -13.34 -3.13
N PHE A 32 -23.37 -12.95 -2.72
CA PHE A 32 -24.60 -13.69 -3.05
C PHE A 32 -24.81 -13.89 -4.55
N TYR A 33 -24.79 -12.83 -5.35
CA TYR A 33 -24.99 -12.94 -6.81
C TYR A 33 -23.75 -13.44 -7.52
N ALA A 34 -22.57 -13.10 -7.05
CA ALA A 34 -21.32 -13.55 -7.65
C ALA A 34 -21.13 -15.06 -7.50
N ASP A 35 -21.49 -15.63 -6.35
CA ASP A 35 -21.43 -17.08 -6.10
C ASP A 35 -22.43 -17.84 -6.97
N GLN A 36 -23.65 -17.32 -7.14
CA GLN A 36 -24.63 -17.91 -8.04
C GLN A 36 -24.14 -17.92 -9.50
N ALA A 37 -23.58 -16.80 -9.96
CA ALA A 37 -23.00 -16.70 -11.28
C ALA A 37 -21.84 -17.70 -11.46
N TRP A 38 -20.97 -17.81 -10.45
CA TRP A 38 -19.87 -18.76 -10.46
C TRP A 38 -20.32 -20.22 -10.55
N ILE A 39 -21.35 -20.60 -9.76
CA ILE A 39 -21.93 -21.95 -9.82
C ILE A 39 -22.46 -22.26 -11.21
N LEU A 40 -23.18 -21.31 -11.85
CA LEU A 40 -23.72 -21.48 -13.19
C LEU A 40 -22.59 -21.63 -14.21
N CYS A 41 -21.59 -20.78 -14.17
CA CYS A 41 -20.43 -20.84 -15.06
C CYS A 41 -19.68 -22.17 -14.94
N ASN A 42 -19.45 -22.66 -13.72
CA ASN A 42 -18.81 -23.96 -13.49
C ASN A 42 -19.64 -25.13 -14.04
N ARG A 43 -20.97 -25.09 -13.90
CA ARG A 43 -21.86 -26.11 -14.48
C ARG A 43 -21.84 -26.13 -16.00
N LEU A 44 -21.59 -25.00 -16.63
CA LEU A 44 -21.42 -24.87 -18.08
C LEU A 44 -20.01 -25.29 -18.56
N GLY A 45 -19.10 -25.55 -17.62
CA GLY A 45 -17.73 -25.98 -17.94
C GLY A 45 -16.77 -24.81 -18.23
N TYR A 46 -17.17 -23.56 -17.97
CA TYR A 46 -16.30 -22.40 -18.13
C TYR A 46 -15.15 -22.43 -17.12
N LYS A 47 -13.98 -21.99 -17.54
CA LYS A 47 -12.74 -22.09 -16.78
C LYS A 47 -12.22 -20.71 -16.37
N ASN A 48 -11.22 -20.71 -15.51
CA ASN A 48 -10.49 -19.49 -15.09
C ASN A 48 -11.40 -18.42 -14.46
N ILE A 49 -12.46 -18.85 -13.75
CA ILE A 49 -13.43 -17.97 -13.11
C ILE A 49 -13.24 -17.97 -11.61
N LYS A 50 -13.04 -16.80 -11.05
CA LYS A 50 -12.84 -16.53 -9.61
C LYS A 50 -13.95 -15.61 -9.10
N VAL A 51 -14.18 -15.61 -7.79
CA VAL A 51 -15.11 -14.68 -7.14
C VAL A 51 -14.31 -13.75 -6.23
N LEU A 52 -14.67 -12.47 -6.24
CA LEU A 52 -14.14 -11.51 -5.28
C LEU A 52 -14.85 -11.72 -3.95
N ASP A 53 -14.14 -12.29 -2.98
CA ASP A 53 -14.69 -12.58 -1.64
C ASP A 53 -15.16 -11.30 -0.93
N GLY A 54 -16.38 -11.35 -0.38
CA GLY A 54 -17.06 -10.22 0.24
C GLY A 54 -17.53 -9.13 -0.73
N GLY A 55 -17.28 -9.32 -2.03
CA GLY A 55 -17.68 -8.40 -3.09
C GLY A 55 -17.06 -7.00 -2.96
N ILE A 56 -17.67 -6.03 -3.63
CA ILE A 56 -17.22 -4.62 -3.62
C ILE A 56 -17.25 -4.02 -2.22
N ASN A 57 -18.22 -4.38 -1.40
CA ASN A 57 -18.33 -3.84 -0.04
C ASN A 57 -17.11 -4.22 0.81
N GLN A 58 -16.71 -5.49 0.79
CA GLN A 58 -15.55 -5.95 1.53
C GLN A 58 -14.25 -5.40 0.94
N TRP A 59 -14.15 -5.33 -0.39
CA TRP A 59 -13.01 -4.73 -1.06
C TRP A 59 -12.85 -3.25 -0.67
N PHE A 60 -13.96 -2.50 -0.63
CA PHE A 60 -13.94 -1.11 -0.19
C PHE A 60 -13.43 -0.97 1.25
N LEU A 61 -13.94 -1.77 2.19
CA LEU A 61 -13.55 -1.72 3.59
C LEU A 61 -12.11 -2.18 3.84
N THR A 62 -11.60 -3.08 3.02
CA THR A 62 -10.26 -3.64 3.24
C THR A 62 -9.15 -2.94 2.46
N ILE A 63 -9.46 -2.42 1.28
CA ILE A 63 -8.47 -1.85 0.36
C ILE A 63 -8.62 -0.34 0.26
N ILE A 64 -9.82 0.18 -0.01
CA ILE A 64 -10.01 1.61 -0.21
C ILE A 64 -9.99 2.37 1.12
N ASN A 65 -10.66 1.85 2.13
CA ASN A 65 -10.74 2.45 3.46
C ASN A 65 -10.31 1.45 4.55
N PRO A 66 -9.03 1.02 4.57
CA PRO A 66 -8.58 0.02 5.53
C PRO A 66 -8.68 0.55 6.96
N PRO A 67 -9.23 -0.25 7.90
CA PRO A 67 -9.31 0.14 9.30
C PRO A 67 -7.93 0.33 9.90
N VAL A 68 -7.76 1.46 10.60
CA VAL A 68 -6.49 1.76 11.29
C VAL A 68 -6.33 0.81 12.48
N PRO A 69 -5.19 0.11 12.60
CA PRO A 69 -4.95 -0.77 13.73
C PRO A 69 -4.83 0.03 15.04
N THR A 70 -5.34 -0.55 16.11
CA THR A 70 -5.19 0.00 17.47
C THR A 70 -3.84 -0.40 18.07
N GLU A 71 -3.35 0.34 19.07
CA GLU A 71 -2.04 0.12 19.71
C GLU A 71 -1.84 -1.30 20.27
N ASN A 72 -2.93 -2.01 20.59
CA ASN A 72 -2.90 -3.35 21.18
C ASN A 72 -2.96 -4.49 20.15
N MET A 73 -2.95 -4.19 18.84
CA MET A 73 -2.99 -5.21 17.79
C MET A 73 -1.62 -5.81 17.53
N ALA A 74 -1.61 -7.02 16.93
CA ALA A 74 -0.37 -7.71 16.59
C ALA A 74 0.42 -6.98 15.50
N ALA A 75 1.75 -7.12 15.47
CA ALA A 75 2.62 -6.52 14.46
C ALA A 75 2.18 -6.83 13.01
N VAL A 76 1.67 -8.05 12.79
CA VAL A 76 1.13 -8.48 11.48
C VAL A 76 -0.04 -7.61 11.01
N ASP A 77 -0.86 -7.07 11.91
CA ASP A 77 -2.00 -6.23 11.54
C ASP A 77 -1.53 -4.83 11.09
N PHE A 78 -0.43 -4.32 11.65
CA PHE A 78 0.22 -3.09 11.19
C PHE A 78 0.85 -3.28 9.80
N GLU A 79 1.48 -4.42 9.54
CA GLU A 79 2.01 -4.74 8.21
C GLU A 79 0.89 -4.83 7.16
N LYS A 80 -0.20 -5.54 7.48
CA LYS A 80 -1.39 -5.62 6.62
C LYS A 80 -1.99 -4.24 6.35
N TYR A 81 -2.10 -3.41 7.38
CA TYR A 81 -2.60 -2.04 7.23
C TYR A 81 -1.71 -1.23 6.31
N THR A 82 -0.38 -1.28 6.49
CA THR A 82 0.57 -0.56 5.65
C THR A 82 0.46 -0.99 4.19
N PHE A 83 0.36 -2.30 3.94
CA PHE A 83 0.16 -2.83 2.59
C PHE A 83 -1.17 -2.36 1.98
N ARG A 84 -2.28 -2.44 2.72
CA ARG A 84 -3.60 -2.01 2.27
C ARG A 84 -3.66 -0.50 2.03
N LYS A 85 -3.01 0.29 2.88
CA LYS A 85 -2.87 1.74 2.71
C LYS A 85 -2.11 2.08 1.42
N ALA A 86 -1.02 1.37 1.13
CA ALA A 86 -0.29 1.53 -0.12
C ALA A 86 -1.15 1.15 -1.35
N ALA A 87 -1.92 0.05 -1.24
CA ALA A 87 -2.85 -0.37 -2.29
C ALA A 87 -3.96 0.68 -2.52
N SER A 88 -4.55 1.24 -1.45
CA SER A 88 -5.58 2.28 -1.59
C SER A 88 -5.05 3.53 -2.32
N MET A 89 -3.81 3.91 -2.08
CA MET A 89 -3.15 5.02 -2.79
C MET A 89 -2.99 4.73 -4.27
N HIS A 90 -2.69 3.48 -4.63
CA HIS A 90 -2.65 3.07 -6.04
C HIS A 90 -4.02 3.25 -6.72
N PHE A 91 -5.11 3.07 -5.99
CA PHE A 91 -6.48 3.33 -6.45
C PHE A 91 -6.93 4.79 -6.31
N GLY A 92 -6.02 5.72 -6.01
CA GLY A 92 -6.28 7.16 -6.00
C GLY A 92 -6.75 7.73 -4.66
N VAL A 93 -6.70 6.98 -3.57
CA VAL A 93 -7.01 7.51 -2.23
C VAL A 93 -5.84 8.36 -1.74
N ALA A 94 -6.11 9.63 -1.41
CA ALA A 94 -5.13 10.54 -0.86
C ALA A 94 -5.18 10.57 0.67
N TYR A 95 -4.03 10.38 1.32
CA TYR A 95 -3.89 10.55 2.76
C TYR A 95 -3.22 11.89 3.07
N PRO A 96 -3.86 12.79 3.86
CA PRO A 96 -3.33 14.12 4.15
C PRO A 96 -1.93 14.13 4.78
N GLU A 97 -1.59 13.07 5.51
CA GLU A 97 -0.29 12.91 6.17
C GLU A 97 0.89 12.83 5.18
N GLN A 98 0.64 12.45 3.94
CA GLN A 98 1.66 12.31 2.91
C GLN A 98 1.89 13.59 2.10
N ILE A 99 1.01 14.58 2.27
CA ILE A 99 1.16 15.91 1.66
C ILE A 99 2.11 16.78 2.50
N LYS A 100 2.65 16.30 3.61
CA LYS A 100 3.77 16.96 4.27
C LYS A 100 4.99 16.80 3.37
N VAL A 101 5.07 17.69 2.37
CA VAL A 101 6.32 17.99 1.68
C VAL A 101 7.35 18.20 2.78
N ASP A 102 8.36 17.35 2.83
CA ASP A 102 9.50 17.54 3.71
C ASP A 102 9.96 19.00 3.55
N LYS A 103 9.76 19.79 4.60
CA LYS A 103 10.41 21.09 4.66
C LYS A 103 11.89 20.77 4.52
N PRO A 104 12.62 21.40 3.58
CA PRO A 104 14.03 21.12 3.41
C PRO A 104 14.67 21.24 4.79
N VAL A 105 15.28 20.16 5.25
CA VAL A 105 16.04 20.15 6.49
C VAL A 105 17.14 21.20 6.28
N VAL A 106 16.96 22.37 6.86
CA VAL A 106 18.00 23.40 6.92
C VAL A 106 19.09 22.79 7.77
N VAL A 107 20.06 22.17 7.11
CA VAL A 107 21.29 21.70 7.73
C VAL A 107 21.93 22.95 8.30
N LYS A 108 21.75 23.20 9.61
CA LYS A 108 22.49 24.22 10.32
C LYS A 108 23.96 23.87 10.14
N LYS A 109 24.67 24.61 9.27
CA LYS A 109 26.11 24.51 9.17
C LYS A 109 26.67 24.63 10.58
N ALA A 110 27.36 23.58 11.04
CA ALA A 110 28.03 23.59 12.32
C ALA A 110 28.96 24.81 12.36
N ALA A 111 28.81 25.63 13.42
CA ALA A 111 29.69 26.77 13.60
C ALA A 111 31.16 26.29 13.61
N PRO A 112 32.10 27.00 12.96
CA PRO A 112 33.50 26.61 12.94
C PRO A 112 34.01 26.51 14.38
N LYS A 113 34.55 25.34 14.74
CA LYS A 113 35.23 25.15 16.05
C LYS A 113 36.35 26.15 16.12
N LYS A 114 36.31 27.03 17.13
CA LYS A 114 37.44 27.93 17.44
C LYS A 114 38.68 27.09 17.66
N VAL A 115 39.67 27.25 16.80
CA VAL A 115 40.99 26.65 16.95
C VAL A 115 41.66 27.40 18.12
N ILE A 116 41.91 26.74 19.25
CA ILE A 116 42.67 27.26 20.34
C ILE A 116 44.14 27.17 19.91
N THR A 117 44.72 28.29 19.56
CA THR A 117 46.15 28.40 19.28
C THR A 117 46.86 28.34 20.66
N ILE A 118 47.59 27.25 20.90
CA ILE A 118 48.46 27.11 22.09
C ILE A 118 49.74 27.89 21.79
N GLU A 119 49.92 29.03 22.43
CA GLU A 119 51.19 29.74 22.39
C GLU A 119 52.29 28.90 23.10
N LYS A 120 53.32 28.49 22.36
CA LYS A 120 54.50 27.87 22.93
C LYS A 120 55.28 28.89 23.73
N LYS A 121 55.32 28.76 25.07
CA LYS A 121 56.23 29.51 25.96
C LYS A 121 57.67 29.27 25.48
N LYS A 122 58.34 30.36 25.08
CA LYS A 122 59.79 30.37 24.85
C LYS A 122 60.50 30.03 26.16
N LYS A 123 61.35 28.98 26.09
CA LYS A 123 62.28 28.67 27.18
C LYS A 123 63.32 29.81 27.29
N ALA A 124 63.52 30.34 28.50
CA ALA A 124 64.60 31.25 28.76
C ALA A 124 65.96 30.59 28.58
N PRO A 125 67.00 31.32 28.14
CA PRO A 125 68.34 30.77 28.00
C PRO A 125 68.91 30.45 29.38
N VAL A 126 69.53 29.28 29.49
CA VAL A 126 70.33 28.89 30.67
C VAL A 126 71.66 29.58 30.55
N GLU A 127 71.91 30.54 31.44
CA GLU A 127 73.26 31.09 31.64
C GLU A 127 74.12 30.01 32.29
N GLY A 128 75.19 29.62 31.57
CA GLY A 128 76.28 28.82 32.16
C GLY A 128 77.21 29.72 32.97
N GLY A 129 77.38 29.40 34.19
CA GLY A 129 78.43 29.98 35.03
C GLY A 129 79.42 28.89 35.48
N CYS A 130 80.68 29.10 35.13
CA CYS A 130 81.98 28.56 35.63
C CYS A 130 82.02 27.16 36.17
#